data_2267664119b60e33a77d34e5283bf728
#
_entry.id   2267664119b60e33a77d34e5283bf728
#
_cell.length_a   1.000
_cell.length_b   1.000
_cell.length_c   1.000
_cell.angle_alpha   90.00
_cell.angle_beta   90.00
_cell.angle_gamma   90.00
#
_symmetry.space_group_name_H-M   'P 1'
#
loop_
_entity.id
_entity.type
_entity.pdbx_description
1 polymer ?
#
loop_
_entity_poly.entity_id
_entity_poly.type
_entity_poly.pdbx_seq_one_letter_code
_entity_poly.pdbx_strand_id
1 'polypeptide(L)'
;MQHALNIEDGLEGLRYNKIIIATDADVDGMHIRLLLLTYFLQFFPDLVKMGHVYILETPLFRVRNKKKTFYCYDDEERNKAIEELGKNPEITRFKGLGEISPSEFKNFIGDDIRLEPIILNRKSKINDLLSFYMGKNTQERQEFIIDKLRVEKDLIDIEE
;
A
#
# COMPACT_ATOMS: atom_id res chain seq x y z
N MET A 1 12.46 -1.21 -15.35
CA MET A 1 12.27 -2.05 -14.16
C MET A 1 13.00 -3.38 -14.30
N GLN A 2 12.80 -4.17 -15.35
CA GLN A 2 13.46 -5.47 -15.61
C GLN A 2 14.98 -5.40 -15.49
N HIS A 3 15.60 -4.43 -16.18
CA HIS A 3 17.04 -4.22 -16.12
C HIS A 3 17.56 -3.90 -14.70
N ALA A 4 16.82 -3.10 -13.92
CA ALA A 4 17.20 -2.78 -12.54
C ALA A 4 17.16 -4.02 -11.63
N LEU A 5 16.21 -4.91 -11.86
CA LEU A 5 16.04 -6.16 -11.12
C LEU A 5 16.92 -7.30 -11.66
N ASN A 6 17.49 -7.13 -12.86
CA ASN A 6 18.26 -8.14 -13.60
C ASN A 6 17.45 -9.43 -13.86
N ILE A 7 16.26 -9.26 -14.41
CA ILE A 7 15.32 -10.34 -14.72
C ILE A 7 14.94 -10.38 -16.20
N GLU A 8 15.79 -9.86 -17.08
CA GLU A 8 15.56 -9.83 -18.54
C GLU A 8 15.62 -11.24 -19.15
N ASP A 9 16.56 -12.05 -18.66
CA ASP A 9 16.78 -13.42 -19.11
C ASP A 9 16.23 -14.50 -18.16
N GLY A 10 15.45 -14.11 -17.17
CA GLY A 10 14.88 -15.01 -16.16
C GLY A 10 15.18 -14.57 -14.73
N LEU A 11 14.79 -15.41 -13.76
CA LEU A 11 14.91 -15.07 -12.34
C LEU A 11 16.23 -15.48 -11.69
N GLU A 12 17.06 -16.26 -12.39
CA GLU A 12 18.32 -16.77 -11.86
C GLU A 12 19.32 -15.64 -11.50
N GLY A 13 19.20 -14.53 -12.24
CA GLY A 13 19.99 -13.33 -12.03
C GLY A 13 19.39 -12.31 -11.08
N LEU A 14 18.29 -12.62 -10.39
CA LEU A 14 17.58 -11.67 -9.54
C LEU A 14 18.51 -11.00 -8.53
N ARG A 15 18.60 -9.67 -8.63
CA ARG A 15 19.57 -8.87 -7.85
C ARG A 15 19.12 -8.61 -6.42
N TYR A 16 17.81 -8.62 -6.16
CA TYR A 16 17.22 -8.24 -4.87
C TYR A 16 16.29 -9.33 -4.35
N ASN A 17 16.42 -9.65 -3.07
CA ASN A 17 15.57 -10.64 -2.42
C ASN A 17 14.13 -10.14 -2.19
N LYS A 18 13.95 -8.83 -1.99
CA LYS A 18 12.64 -8.21 -1.77
C LYS A 18 12.44 -7.04 -2.74
N ILE A 19 11.30 -7.03 -3.40
CA ILE A 19 10.82 -5.96 -4.27
C ILE A 19 9.65 -5.32 -3.54
N ILE A 20 9.81 -4.07 -3.11
CA ILE A 20 8.86 -3.38 -2.25
C ILE A 20 8.18 -2.28 -3.07
N ILE A 21 6.86 -2.36 -3.20
CA ILE A 21 6.02 -1.35 -3.83
C ILE A 21 5.64 -0.33 -2.77
N ALA A 22 6.14 0.89 -2.91
CA ALA A 22 5.80 2.03 -2.06
C ALA A 22 5.00 3.03 -2.88
N THR A 23 3.79 3.35 -2.43
CA THR A 23 2.88 4.32 -3.07
C THR A 23 2.23 5.19 -2.00
N ASP A 24 1.66 6.31 -2.42
CA ASP A 24 0.85 7.14 -1.56
C ASP A 24 -0.34 6.36 -0.99
N ALA A 25 -0.85 6.79 0.15
CA ALA A 25 -1.98 6.15 0.83
C ALA A 25 -3.35 6.57 0.26
N ASP A 26 -3.37 7.43 -0.75
CA ASP A 26 -4.57 7.93 -1.41
C ASP A 26 -5.08 7.00 -2.53
N VAL A 27 -6.18 7.38 -3.18
CA VAL A 27 -6.82 6.62 -4.27
C VAL A 27 -5.88 6.48 -5.48
N ASP A 28 -5.11 7.52 -5.81
CA ASP A 28 -4.17 7.49 -6.93
C ASP A 28 -3.00 6.55 -6.64
N GLY A 29 -2.48 6.56 -5.42
CA GLY A 29 -1.47 5.62 -4.97
C GLY A 29 -1.95 4.17 -4.98
N MET A 30 -3.20 3.91 -4.61
CA MET A 30 -3.81 2.57 -4.73
C MET A 30 -3.92 2.13 -6.19
N HIS A 31 -4.26 3.03 -7.10
CA HIS A 31 -4.32 2.73 -8.54
C HIS A 31 -2.93 2.40 -9.10
N ILE A 32 -1.91 3.20 -8.76
CA ILE A 32 -0.51 2.92 -9.15
C ILE A 32 -0.05 1.56 -8.61
N ARG A 33 -0.38 1.25 -7.36
CA ARG A 33 -0.09 -0.05 -6.72
C ARG A 33 -0.72 -1.20 -7.50
N LEU A 34 -2.00 -1.07 -7.87
CA LEU A 34 -2.72 -2.08 -8.65
C LEU A 34 -2.07 -2.29 -10.02
N LEU A 35 -1.67 -1.22 -10.71
CA LEU A 35 -0.99 -1.32 -12.00
C LEU A 35 0.36 -2.04 -11.89
N LEU A 36 1.15 -1.74 -10.86
CA LEU A 36 2.43 -2.40 -10.61
C LEU A 36 2.24 -3.88 -10.26
N LEU A 37 1.24 -4.21 -9.43
CA LEU A 37 0.90 -5.60 -9.13
C LEU A 37 0.46 -6.35 -10.39
N THR A 38 -0.39 -5.73 -11.21
CA THR A 38 -0.81 -6.30 -12.49
C THR A 38 0.39 -6.59 -13.40
N TYR A 39 1.35 -5.66 -13.46
CA TYR A 39 2.59 -5.85 -14.22
C TYR A 39 3.37 -7.07 -13.72
N PHE A 40 3.59 -7.22 -12.42
CA PHE A 40 4.30 -8.38 -11.88
C PHE A 40 3.53 -9.68 -12.08
N LEU A 41 2.21 -9.68 -11.86
CA LEU A 41 1.36 -10.85 -12.05
C LEU A 41 1.30 -11.32 -13.51
N GLN A 42 1.29 -10.38 -14.46
CA GLN A 42 1.20 -10.68 -15.89
C GLN A 42 2.53 -11.15 -16.48
N PHE A 43 3.63 -10.47 -16.13
CA PHE A 43 4.91 -10.69 -16.79
C PHE A 43 5.90 -11.48 -15.93
N PHE A 44 5.77 -11.45 -14.62
CA PHE A 44 6.69 -12.09 -13.66
C PHE A 44 5.96 -12.80 -12.52
N PRO A 45 4.98 -13.68 -12.85
CA PRO A 45 4.17 -14.35 -11.81
C PRO A 45 5.02 -15.17 -10.84
N ASP A 46 6.16 -15.66 -11.27
CA ASP A 46 7.04 -16.45 -10.41
C ASP A 46 7.72 -15.62 -9.32
N LEU A 47 8.04 -14.34 -9.58
CA LEU A 47 8.49 -13.42 -8.52
C LEU A 47 7.47 -13.30 -7.38
N VAL A 48 6.19 -13.26 -7.72
CA VAL A 48 5.10 -13.18 -6.74
C VAL A 48 4.92 -14.53 -6.03
N LYS A 49 4.92 -15.64 -6.76
CA LYS A 49 4.79 -17.00 -6.19
C LYS A 49 5.94 -17.34 -5.25
N MET A 50 7.15 -16.88 -5.57
CA MET A 50 8.34 -17.09 -4.73
C MET A 50 8.41 -16.13 -3.54
N GLY A 51 7.45 -15.21 -3.41
CA GLY A 51 7.37 -14.31 -2.25
C GLY A 51 8.36 -13.15 -2.27
N HIS A 52 8.77 -12.69 -3.46
CA HIS A 52 9.69 -11.57 -3.59
C HIS A 52 9.00 -10.20 -3.61
N VAL A 53 7.67 -10.13 -3.83
CA VAL A 53 6.92 -8.88 -4.00
C VAL A 53 6.14 -8.53 -2.75
N TYR A 54 6.33 -7.28 -2.28
CA TYR A 54 5.72 -6.75 -1.06
C TYR A 54 5.14 -5.38 -1.32
N ILE A 55 4.15 -5.00 -0.50
CA ILE A 55 3.64 -3.63 -0.38
C ILE A 55 4.21 -3.03 0.90
N LEU A 56 4.72 -1.80 0.82
CA LEU A 56 5.09 -1.03 1.99
C LEU A 56 3.83 -0.43 2.60
N GLU A 57 3.58 -0.72 3.88
CA GLU A 57 2.62 0.05 4.66
C GLU A 57 3.27 1.39 5.04
N THR A 58 2.60 2.49 4.69
CA THR A 58 3.04 3.84 5.02
C THR A 58 2.16 4.42 6.12
N PRO A 59 2.72 5.14 7.09
CA PRO A 59 1.92 5.72 8.16
C PRO A 59 0.93 6.76 7.61
N LEU A 60 -0.28 6.76 8.16
CA LEU A 60 -1.33 7.74 7.85
C LEU A 60 -1.22 8.99 8.74
N PHE A 61 -0.71 8.83 9.95
CA PHE A 61 -0.62 9.92 10.91
C PHE A 61 0.74 9.97 11.59
N ARG A 62 1.17 11.19 11.90
CA ARG A 62 2.25 11.48 12.85
C ARG A 62 1.64 12.17 14.05
N VAL A 63 1.85 11.60 15.25
CA VAL A 63 1.42 12.18 16.53
C VAL A 63 2.68 12.45 17.35
N ARG A 64 2.93 13.71 17.69
CA ARG A 64 4.16 14.08 18.37
C ARG A 64 3.97 15.13 19.47
N ASN A 65 4.88 15.12 20.41
CA ASN A 65 5.14 16.23 21.32
C ASN A 65 6.64 16.59 21.28
N LYS A 66 7.08 17.49 22.17
CA LYS A 66 8.50 17.92 22.22
C LYS A 66 9.49 16.79 22.55
N LYS A 67 9.02 15.64 23.06
CA LYS A 67 9.86 14.54 23.57
C LYS A 67 9.77 13.27 22.71
N LYS A 68 8.62 13.00 22.12
CA LYS A 68 8.34 11.71 21.45
C LYS A 68 7.50 11.91 20.21
N THR A 69 7.75 11.08 19.19
CA THR A 69 7.01 11.04 17.93
C THR A 69 6.54 9.62 17.69
N PHE A 70 5.25 9.46 17.34
CA PHE A 70 4.66 8.22 16.89
C PHE A 70 4.23 8.33 15.43
N TYR A 71 4.44 7.25 14.70
CA TYR A 71 3.88 7.06 13.36
C TYR A 71 2.78 6.02 13.47
N CYS A 72 1.57 6.37 13.05
CA CYS A 72 0.38 5.56 13.23
C CYS A 72 -0.19 5.20 11.86
N TYR A 73 -0.58 3.95 11.69
CA TYR A 73 -1.01 3.38 10.42
C TYR A 73 -2.54 3.31 10.30
N ASP A 74 -3.23 3.47 11.42
CA ASP A 74 -4.68 3.54 11.51
C ASP A 74 -5.15 4.50 12.62
N ASP A 75 -6.47 4.68 12.73
CA ASP A 75 -7.09 5.54 13.73
C ASP A 75 -6.92 4.99 15.16
N GLU A 76 -6.86 3.68 15.33
CA GLU A 76 -6.69 3.05 16.64
C GLU A 76 -5.30 3.33 17.21
N GLU A 77 -4.26 3.17 16.40
CA GLU A 77 -2.89 3.51 16.77
C GLU A 77 -2.74 5.01 17.05
N ARG A 78 -3.40 5.86 16.25
CA ARG A 78 -3.43 7.30 16.47
C ARG A 78 -4.02 7.64 17.84
N ASN A 79 -5.16 7.07 18.20
CA ASN A 79 -5.83 7.34 19.46
C ASN A 79 -4.98 6.87 20.64
N LYS A 80 -4.37 5.70 20.58
CA LYS A 80 -3.42 5.20 21.58
C LYS A 80 -2.22 6.14 21.75
N ALA A 81 -1.68 6.65 20.62
CA ALA A 81 -0.56 7.59 20.65
C ALA A 81 -0.95 8.94 21.31
N ILE A 82 -2.18 9.43 21.08
CA ILE A 82 -2.71 10.64 21.72
C ILE A 82 -2.81 10.44 23.24
N GLU A 83 -3.36 9.32 23.68
CA GLU A 83 -3.48 8.98 25.11
C GLU A 83 -2.10 8.92 25.79
N GLU A 84 -1.12 8.28 25.14
CA GLU A 84 0.23 8.13 25.68
C GLU A 84 0.97 9.47 25.77
N LEU A 85 0.82 10.34 24.78
CA LEU A 85 1.48 11.65 24.74
C LEU A 85 0.84 12.69 25.68
N GLY A 86 -0.40 12.47 26.09
CA GLY A 86 -1.13 13.33 27.02
C GLY A 86 -1.62 14.63 26.37
N LYS A 87 -1.49 15.75 27.10
CA LYS A 87 -2.12 17.01 26.71
C LYS A 87 -1.55 17.58 25.40
N ASN A 88 -2.45 17.82 24.43
CA ASN A 88 -2.24 18.56 23.19
C ASN A 88 -1.03 18.11 22.35
N PRO A 89 -0.97 16.85 21.91
CA PRO A 89 0.03 16.45 20.92
C PRO A 89 -0.27 17.10 19.55
N GLU A 90 0.76 17.36 18.80
CA GLU A 90 0.63 17.76 17.39
C GLU A 90 0.29 16.53 16.55
N ILE A 91 -0.80 16.60 15.77
CA ILE A 91 -1.26 15.54 14.89
C ILE A 91 -1.12 16.03 13.46
N THR A 92 -0.40 15.28 12.63
CA THR A 92 -0.28 15.51 11.20
C THR A 92 -0.84 14.30 10.47
N ARG A 93 -1.73 14.49 9.51
CA ARG A 93 -2.18 13.44 8.58
C ARG A 93 -1.34 13.52 7.32
N PHE A 94 -0.72 12.39 6.94
CA PHE A 94 -0.01 12.28 5.68
C PHE A 94 -1.00 11.91 4.55
N LYS A 95 -0.94 12.63 3.45
CA LYS A 95 -1.72 12.33 2.23
C LYS A 95 -0.88 11.57 1.21
N GLY A 96 0.44 11.79 1.22
CA GLY A 96 1.36 11.12 0.31
C GLY A 96 2.77 11.06 0.84
N LEU A 97 3.60 10.22 0.20
CA LEU A 97 5.01 10.02 0.55
C LEU A 97 5.84 11.31 0.43
N GLY A 98 5.43 12.23 -0.45
CA GLY A 98 6.10 13.53 -0.62
C GLY A 98 6.01 14.46 0.58
N GLU A 99 5.09 14.23 1.51
CA GLU A 99 4.95 14.99 2.76
C GLU A 99 5.88 14.49 3.87
N ILE A 100 6.51 13.34 3.64
CA ILE A 100 7.41 12.68 4.60
C ILE A 100 8.84 13.00 4.21
N SER A 101 9.58 13.67 5.09
CA SER A 101 10.98 13.97 4.83
C SER A 101 11.83 12.68 4.79
N PRO A 102 12.97 12.65 4.04
CA PRO A 102 13.84 11.48 4.00
C PRO A 102 14.35 11.05 5.38
N SER A 103 14.52 11.99 6.30
CA SER A 103 14.93 11.70 7.69
C SER A 103 13.82 11.03 8.49
N GLU A 104 12.56 11.37 8.23
CA GLU A 104 11.41 10.71 8.85
C GLU A 104 11.18 9.33 8.21
N PHE A 105 11.33 9.23 6.88
CA PHE A 105 11.15 7.99 6.15
C PHE A 105 12.03 6.85 6.69
N LYS A 106 13.25 7.16 7.13
CA LYS A 106 14.15 6.20 7.78
C LYS A 106 13.54 5.50 9.00
N ASN A 107 12.64 6.17 9.72
CA ASN A 107 12.09 5.65 10.98
C ASN A 107 11.14 4.47 10.76
N PHE A 108 10.56 4.30 9.58
CA PHE A 108 9.63 3.21 9.29
C PHE A 108 10.03 2.31 8.12
N ILE A 109 11.24 2.47 7.58
CA ILE A 109 11.86 1.52 6.65
C ILE A 109 13.06 0.77 7.28
N GLY A 110 13.31 0.98 8.59
CA GLY A 110 14.33 0.30 9.37
C GLY A 110 13.91 -1.11 9.81
N ASP A 111 14.30 -1.47 11.04
CA ASP A 111 14.02 -2.79 11.60
C ASP A 111 12.52 -3.05 11.79
N ASP A 112 11.73 -1.98 12.02
CA ASP A 112 10.28 -2.04 12.21
C ASP A 112 9.48 -1.84 10.91
N ILE A 113 10.10 -2.06 9.76
CA ILE A 113 9.42 -1.92 8.46
C ILE A 113 8.20 -2.85 8.37
N ARG A 114 7.04 -2.28 8.05
CA ARG A 114 5.80 -3.03 7.84
C ARG A 114 5.65 -3.38 6.37
N LEU A 115 5.73 -4.66 6.07
CA LEU A 115 5.62 -5.18 4.71
C LEU A 115 4.46 -6.17 4.62
N GLU A 116 3.56 -5.92 3.70
CA GLU A 116 2.50 -6.84 3.33
C GLU A 116 2.97 -7.72 2.16
N PRO A 117 3.16 -9.03 2.35
CA PRO A 117 3.55 -9.93 1.27
C PRO A 117 2.38 -10.14 0.30
N ILE A 118 2.68 -10.14 -1.00
CA ILE A 118 1.68 -10.51 -2.01
C ILE A 118 1.61 -12.03 -2.07
N ILE A 119 0.49 -12.57 -1.61
CA ILE A 119 0.24 -14.01 -1.57
C ILE A 119 -0.76 -14.41 -2.66
N LEU A 120 -0.34 -15.30 -3.54
CA LEU A 120 -1.22 -15.92 -4.52
C LEU A 120 -1.84 -17.19 -3.94
N ASN A 121 -3.15 -17.19 -3.80
CA ASN A 121 -3.85 -18.40 -3.43
C ASN A 121 -3.79 -19.40 -4.60
N ARG A 122 -3.44 -20.66 -4.35
CA ARG A 122 -3.29 -21.71 -5.40
C ARG A 122 -4.55 -21.92 -6.24
N LYS A 123 -5.71 -21.50 -5.73
CA LYS A 123 -7.01 -21.56 -6.44
C LYS A 123 -7.31 -20.33 -7.29
N SER A 124 -6.53 -19.26 -7.17
CA SER A 124 -6.76 -18.03 -7.91
C SER A 124 -6.36 -18.24 -9.37
N LYS A 125 -7.32 -18.20 -10.26
CA LYS A 125 -7.09 -18.12 -11.71
C LYS A 125 -6.66 -16.68 -12.02
N ILE A 126 -5.37 -16.41 -11.90
CA ILE A 126 -4.78 -15.07 -12.06
C ILE A 126 -5.20 -14.46 -13.39
N ASN A 127 -5.16 -15.25 -14.48
CA ASN A 127 -5.53 -14.77 -15.80
C ASN A 127 -7.00 -14.34 -15.88
N ASP A 128 -7.92 -15.07 -15.23
CA ASP A 128 -9.33 -14.71 -15.18
C ASP A 128 -9.54 -13.40 -14.40
N LEU A 129 -8.85 -13.24 -13.26
CA LEU A 129 -8.90 -12.01 -12.46
C LEU A 129 -8.32 -10.82 -13.24
N LEU A 130 -7.16 -10.99 -13.87
CA LEU A 130 -6.55 -9.93 -14.67
C LEU A 130 -7.44 -9.56 -15.86
N SER A 131 -8.02 -10.55 -16.54
CA SER A 131 -8.95 -10.31 -17.64
C SER A 131 -10.21 -9.58 -17.18
N PHE A 132 -10.73 -9.93 -16.00
CA PHE A 132 -11.90 -9.27 -15.44
C PHE A 132 -11.59 -7.82 -15.03
N TYR A 133 -10.57 -7.58 -14.19
CA TYR A 133 -10.28 -6.23 -13.66
C TYR A 133 -9.57 -5.31 -14.63
N MET A 134 -8.73 -5.83 -15.53
CA MET A 134 -7.85 -5.05 -16.42
C MET A 134 -8.18 -5.25 -17.91
N GLY A 135 -9.08 -6.16 -18.26
CA GLY A 135 -9.49 -6.45 -19.62
C GLY A 135 -10.48 -5.42 -20.20
N LYS A 136 -11.02 -5.71 -21.38
CA LYS A 136 -11.96 -4.84 -22.11
C LYS A 136 -13.44 -5.05 -21.77
N ASN A 137 -13.76 -5.82 -20.74
CA ASN A 137 -15.11 -6.20 -20.30
C ASN A 137 -15.77 -5.12 -19.43
N THR A 138 -15.92 -3.93 -19.95
CA THR A 138 -16.43 -2.76 -19.21
C THR A 138 -17.82 -2.98 -18.61
N GLN A 139 -18.71 -3.66 -19.33
CA GLN A 139 -20.08 -3.90 -18.88
C GLN A 139 -20.13 -4.80 -17.63
N GLU A 140 -19.42 -5.94 -17.65
CA GLU A 140 -19.37 -6.85 -16.50
C GLU A 140 -18.79 -6.18 -15.26
N ARG A 141 -17.76 -5.33 -15.45
CA ARG A 141 -17.18 -4.55 -14.36
C ARG A 141 -18.14 -3.49 -13.81
N GLN A 142 -18.90 -2.84 -14.69
CA GLN A 142 -19.91 -1.87 -14.27
C GLN A 142 -21.00 -2.53 -13.42
N GLU A 143 -21.52 -3.68 -13.87
CA GLU A 143 -22.49 -4.46 -13.11
C GLU A 143 -21.92 -4.90 -11.75
N PHE A 144 -20.68 -5.39 -11.72
CA PHE A 144 -20.00 -5.77 -10.49
C PHE A 144 -19.84 -4.58 -9.52
N ILE A 145 -19.46 -3.39 -10.02
CA ILE A 145 -19.31 -2.18 -9.20
C ILE A 145 -20.67 -1.79 -8.61
N ILE A 146 -21.73 -1.80 -9.42
CA ILE A 146 -23.08 -1.44 -8.96
C ILE A 146 -23.57 -2.42 -7.87
N ASP A 147 -23.35 -3.72 -8.08
CA ASP A 147 -23.76 -4.79 -7.16
C ASP A 147 -22.98 -4.75 -5.82
N LYS A 148 -21.73 -4.30 -5.85
CA LYS A 148 -20.85 -4.22 -4.67
C LYS A 148 -20.70 -2.82 -4.08
N LEU A 149 -21.37 -1.82 -4.66
CA LEU A 149 -21.27 -0.45 -4.22
C LEU A 149 -21.74 -0.31 -2.76
N ARG A 150 -20.83 0.11 -1.90
CA ARG A 150 -21.14 0.55 -0.54
C ARG A 150 -21.05 2.07 -0.53
N VAL A 151 -22.18 2.72 -0.23
CA VAL A 151 -22.17 4.16 0.02
C VAL A 151 -21.69 4.36 1.44
N GLU A 152 -20.44 4.75 1.61
CA GLU A 152 -19.98 5.31 2.87
C GLU A 152 -20.58 6.71 2.97
N LYS A 153 -21.43 6.93 3.97
CA LYS A 153 -21.86 8.27 4.32
C LYS A 153 -20.64 8.94 4.96
N ASP A 154 -20.07 9.92 4.30
CA ASP A 154 -19.17 10.85 4.95
C ASP A 154 -19.92 11.42 6.16
N LEU A 155 -19.44 11.08 7.35
CA LEU A 155 -19.87 11.76 8.56
C LEU A 155 -19.29 13.16 8.45
N ILE A 156 -20.09 14.08 7.91
CA ILE A 156 -19.82 15.50 8.03
C ILE A 156 -20.00 15.78 9.50
N ASP A 157 -18.89 15.94 10.21
CA ASP A 157 -18.89 16.52 11.55
C ASP A 157 -19.43 17.95 11.40
N ILE A 158 -20.71 18.09 11.65
CA ILE A 158 -21.34 19.40 11.87
C ILE A 158 -20.91 19.78 13.28
N GLU A 159 -19.79 20.50 13.37
CA GLU A 159 -19.49 21.27 14.57
C GLU A 159 -20.55 22.34 14.69
N GLU A 160 -21.42 22.26 15.70
CA GLU A 160 -22.17 23.37 16.28
C GLU A 160 -21.31 24.11 17.33
#